data_361f790b39513db0d893147d32121446
#
_entry.id   361f790b39513db0d893147d32121446
#
_cell.length_a   1.000
_cell.length_b   1.000
_cell.length_c   1.000
_cell.angle_alpha   90.00
_cell.angle_beta   90.00
_cell.angle_gamma   90.00
#
_symmetry.space_group_name_H-M   'P 1'
#
loop_
_entity.id
_entity.type
_entity.pdbx_description
1 polymer ?
#
loop_
_entity_poly.entity_id
_entity_poly.type
_entity_poly.pdbx_seq_one_letter_code
_entity_poly.pdbx_strand_id
1 'polypeptide(L)'
;MDLKRRAMEGAIVPAKRAKTDLVPSSNGNNQLVQMQMGPPRTSSLDAPIMLLTGHEGDIFTAKFAPSGQMLASAGFDRLIYFWNVYGECENYHVMKGHAGAIMELQFSTDSSNIFTASTDKIVAVWDVDAGVRIRKLKGHQTFVNTVSPARRGPQLLCSGSDDGTVKLWDARKKGVIQTFQNTYQVTATCFNDTAEQIFTAGIDNDIKVWDLRKNNILYRMRGHLDTPTGLELSPDGSYLLSNSMDNTLRVWDVRPFAPQERCVKILQGHQHTFEKNLLHCAWSPDGAKIAAGSGDRYVYVWDTTTRRVLYKLPGHAGSVNEVDFHPFEPIISSCSSDKKIYLGEIE
;
A
#
# COMPACT_ATOMS: atom_id res chain seq x y z
N MET A 1 16.03 -55.43 -17.72
CA MET A 1 15.77 -54.34 -18.68
C MET A 1 15.56 -53.06 -17.87
N ASP A 2 16.65 -52.30 -17.72
CA ASP A 2 16.71 -51.06 -16.96
C ASP A 2 16.20 -49.90 -17.81
N LEU A 3 15.29 -49.11 -17.26
CA LEU A 3 14.97 -47.79 -17.75
C LEU A 3 15.21 -46.78 -16.62
N LYS A 4 16.38 -46.16 -16.68
CA LYS A 4 16.80 -45.03 -15.83
C LYS A 4 15.89 -43.85 -16.02
N ARG A 5 15.19 -43.44 -14.96
CA ARG A 5 14.59 -42.10 -14.83
C ARG A 5 15.70 -41.09 -14.54
N ARG A 6 15.96 -40.19 -15.48
CA ARG A 6 16.72 -38.95 -15.22
C ARG A 6 15.82 -37.95 -14.54
N ALA A 7 16.11 -37.70 -13.28
CA ALA A 7 15.64 -36.49 -12.60
C ALA A 7 16.44 -35.30 -13.14
N MET A 8 15.77 -34.30 -13.65
CA MET A 8 16.37 -32.99 -13.91
C MET A 8 16.30 -32.18 -12.60
N GLU A 9 17.39 -32.11 -11.89
CA GLU A 9 17.64 -31.16 -10.84
C GLU A 9 17.92 -29.80 -11.50
N GLY A 10 16.99 -28.85 -11.34
CA GLY A 10 17.21 -27.46 -11.66
C GLY A 10 18.12 -26.83 -10.61
N ALA A 11 19.40 -26.74 -10.90
CA ALA A 11 20.36 -26.05 -10.05
C ALA A 11 20.05 -24.55 -10.04
N ILE A 12 19.67 -24.05 -8.88
CA ILE A 12 19.64 -22.60 -8.59
C ILE A 12 21.10 -22.14 -8.58
N VAL A 13 21.48 -21.36 -9.59
CA VAL A 13 22.79 -20.72 -9.64
C VAL A 13 22.75 -19.49 -8.75
N PRO A 14 23.56 -19.41 -7.67
CA PRO A 14 23.65 -18.18 -6.89
C PRO A 14 24.28 -17.09 -7.75
N ALA A 15 23.67 -15.89 -7.74
CA ALA A 15 24.22 -14.72 -8.42
C ALA A 15 25.63 -14.43 -7.91
N LYS A 16 26.63 -14.67 -8.76
CA LYS A 16 28.03 -14.32 -8.49
C LYS A 16 28.15 -12.81 -8.42
N ARG A 17 28.69 -12.28 -7.32
CA ARG A 17 29.21 -10.90 -7.27
C ARG A 17 30.13 -10.68 -8.47
N ALA A 18 29.81 -9.68 -9.29
CA ALA A 18 30.65 -9.28 -10.40
C ALA A 18 32.03 -8.87 -9.86
N LYS A 19 33.07 -9.61 -10.21
CA LYS A 19 34.45 -9.18 -10.00
C LYS A 19 34.74 -8.10 -11.04
N THR A 20 35.15 -6.94 -10.61
CA THR A 20 35.72 -5.88 -11.45
C THR A 20 37.04 -6.36 -12.02
N ASP A 21 37.08 -6.75 -13.29
CA ASP A 21 38.31 -7.00 -14.01
C ASP A 21 38.88 -5.67 -14.50
N LEU A 22 40.00 -5.29 -13.92
CA LEU A 22 40.79 -4.12 -14.31
C LEU A 22 41.64 -4.50 -15.51
N VAL A 23 41.40 -3.88 -16.68
CA VAL A 23 42.25 -4.00 -17.85
C VAL A 23 43.14 -2.74 -17.91
N PRO A 24 44.48 -2.86 -17.86
CA PRO A 24 45.35 -1.72 -17.95
C PRO A 24 45.42 -1.19 -19.39
N SER A 25 45.16 0.09 -19.60
CA SER A 25 45.37 0.75 -20.88
C SER A 25 46.84 1.09 -21.10
N SER A 26 47.34 0.88 -22.31
CA SER A 26 48.74 1.01 -22.70
C SER A 26 49.20 2.43 -23.00
N ASN A 27 48.53 3.47 -22.54
CA ASN A 27 49.01 4.86 -22.69
C ASN A 27 48.96 5.60 -21.35
N GLY A 28 50.09 6.03 -20.91
CA GLY A 28 50.59 6.62 -19.68
C GLY A 28 49.78 7.73 -18.97
N ASN A 29 48.49 7.60 -18.81
CA ASN A 29 47.70 8.33 -17.83
C ASN A 29 46.80 7.33 -17.08
N ASN A 30 47.14 7.09 -15.82
CA ASN A 30 46.37 6.25 -14.90
C ASN A 30 45.00 6.87 -14.57
N GLN A 31 44.07 6.90 -15.51
CA GLN A 31 42.65 7.07 -15.21
C GLN A 31 41.98 5.70 -15.28
N LEU A 32 41.59 5.18 -14.11
CA LEU A 32 40.75 4.02 -14.00
C LEU A 32 39.37 4.34 -14.60
N VAL A 33 39.09 3.85 -15.80
CA VAL A 33 37.77 3.93 -16.41
C VAL A 33 36.93 2.82 -15.76
N GLN A 34 36.05 3.19 -14.81
CA GLN A 34 35.00 2.32 -14.39
C GLN A 34 33.98 2.14 -15.52
N MET A 35 33.99 0.99 -16.18
CA MET A 35 32.87 0.61 -17.05
C MET A 35 31.66 0.33 -16.17
N GLN A 36 30.72 1.25 -16.15
CA GLN A 36 29.36 0.98 -15.66
C GLN A 36 28.69 0.01 -16.65
N MET A 37 28.71 -1.28 -16.33
CA MET A 37 27.93 -2.27 -17.08
C MET A 37 26.52 -2.34 -16.49
N GLY A 38 25.60 -1.60 -17.06
CA GLY A 38 24.16 -1.61 -16.73
C GLY A 38 23.42 -0.44 -17.38
N PRO A 39 22.13 -0.52 -17.59
CA PRO A 39 21.34 0.63 -18.00
C PRO A 39 21.52 1.76 -16.97
N PRO A 40 21.42 3.03 -17.39
CA PRO A 40 21.52 4.16 -16.47
C PRO A 40 20.44 4.00 -15.37
N ARG A 41 20.87 4.16 -14.10
CA ARG A 41 19.96 4.08 -12.95
C ARG A 41 19.00 5.25 -12.96
N THR A 42 17.72 5.01 -12.71
CA THR A 42 16.67 6.03 -12.69
C THR A 42 16.29 6.45 -11.26
N SER A 43 16.80 5.75 -10.25
CA SER A 43 16.59 6.05 -8.84
C SER A 43 17.86 6.12 -8.02
N SER A 44 17.76 6.66 -6.82
CA SER A 44 18.84 6.78 -5.83
C SER A 44 18.98 5.55 -4.92
N LEU A 45 18.30 4.43 -5.21
CA LEU A 45 18.46 3.18 -4.49
C LEU A 45 19.89 2.62 -4.68
N ASP A 46 20.41 1.92 -3.68
CA ASP A 46 21.75 1.29 -3.77
C ASP A 46 21.79 0.14 -4.78
N ALA A 47 20.69 -0.60 -4.91
CA ALA A 47 20.50 -1.64 -5.93
C ALA A 47 19.12 -1.50 -6.60
N PRO A 48 18.93 -2.00 -7.86
CA PRO A 48 17.64 -1.97 -8.56
C PRO A 48 16.51 -2.66 -7.79
N ILE A 49 16.86 -3.62 -6.95
CA ILE A 49 15.92 -4.31 -6.06
C ILE A 49 16.59 -4.43 -4.69
N MET A 50 15.93 -3.88 -3.67
CA MET A 50 16.33 -3.99 -2.27
C MET A 50 15.34 -4.89 -1.53
N LEU A 51 15.86 -5.77 -0.68
CA LEU A 51 15.08 -6.68 0.15
C LEU A 51 15.21 -6.28 1.62
N LEU A 52 14.07 -5.95 2.25
CA LEU A 52 14.00 -5.61 3.65
C LEU A 52 13.46 -6.82 4.44
N THR A 53 14.19 -7.23 5.45
CA THR A 53 13.85 -8.36 6.32
C THR A 53 13.94 -7.97 7.77
N GLY A 54 13.04 -8.50 8.61
CA GLY A 54 13.01 -8.18 10.04
C GLY A 54 11.69 -8.49 10.72
N HIS A 55 10.58 -8.45 9.97
CA HIS A 55 9.29 -8.84 10.49
C HIS A 55 9.23 -10.34 10.84
N GLU A 56 8.59 -10.64 11.98
CA GLU A 56 8.38 -12.03 12.43
C GLU A 56 7.04 -12.60 11.98
N GLY A 57 6.10 -11.76 11.55
CA GLY A 57 4.77 -12.11 11.07
C GLY A 57 4.47 -11.57 9.68
N ASP A 58 3.29 -11.93 9.16
CA ASP A 58 2.77 -11.43 7.89
C ASP A 58 2.71 -9.90 7.89
N ILE A 59 3.14 -9.28 6.82
CA ILE A 59 3.08 -7.83 6.66
C ILE A 59 1.80 -7.50 5.90
N PHE A 60 0.94 -6.67 6.48
CA PHE A 60 -0.31 -6.27 5.86
C PHE A 60 -0.21 -4.92 5.18
N THR A 61 0.65 -4.03 5.68
CA THR A 61 0.74 -2.66 5.20
C THR A 61 2.19 -2.17 5.17
N ALA A 62 2.53 -1.42 4.13
CA ALA A 62 3.80 -0.71 3.99
C ALA A 62 3.60 0.55 3.14
N LYS A 63 3.90 1.71 3.72
CA LYS A 63 3.70 3.02 3.11
C LYS A 63 4.96 3.86 3.13
N PHE A 64 5.22 4.57 2.03
CA PHE A 64 6.23 5.62 2.02
C PHE A 64 5.75 6.85 2.79
N ALA A 65 6.64 7.47 3.51
CA ALA A 65 6.38 8.80 4.04
C ALA A 65 6.27 9.83 2.89
N PRO A 66 5.41 10.84 3.00
CA PRO A 66 5.33 11.92 2.02
C PRO A 66 6.67 12.63 1.74
N SER A 67 7.62 12.56 2.68
CA SER A 67 8.98 13.07 2.51
C SER A 67 9.85 12.23 1.54
N GLY A 68 9.47 10.98 1.28
CA GLY A 68 10.24 10.02 0.49
C GLY A 68 11.48 9.43 1.18
N GLN A 69 11.83 9.88 2.38
CA GLN A 69 13.07 9.46 3.06
C GLN A 69 12.93 8.13 3.80
N MET A 70 11.72 7.78 4.18
CA MET A 70 11.43 6.63 5.01
C MET A 70 10.24 5.82 4.51
N LEU A 71 10.25 4.54 4.83
CA LEU A 71 9.12 3.62 4.68
C LEU A 71 8.71 3.13 6.07
N ALA A 72 7.41 3.02 6.33
CA ALA A 72 6.89 2.37 7.52
C ALA A 72 6.12 1.11 7.13
N SER A 73 6.28 0.05 7.90
CA SER A 73 5.59 -1.23 7.67
C SER A 73 5.04 -1.80 8.96
N ALA A 74 3.92 -2.52 8.85
CA ALA A 74 3.28 -3.15 9.99
C ALA A 74 2.47 -4.38 9.58
N GLY A 75 2.13 -5.24 10.55
CA GLY A 75 1.36 -6.44 10.25
C GLY A 75 0.97 -7.27 11.46
N PHE A 76 1.03 -8.58 11.31
CA PHE A 76 0.59 -9.55 12.31
C PHE A 76 1.44 -9.53 13.58
N ASP A 77 2.71 -9.18 13.48
CA ASP A 77 3.63 -9.07 14.63
C ASP A 77 3.32 -7.89 15.57
N ARG A 78 2.35 -7.03 15.25
CA ARG A 78 1.87 -5.91 16.06
C ARG A 78 2.89 -4.79 16.23
N LEU A 79 3.95 -4.79 15.43
CA LEU A 79 5.05 -3.84 15.45
C LEU A 79 4.96 -2.92 14.23
N ILE A 80 5.48 -1.71 14.38
CA ILE A 80 5.67 -0.78 13.27
C ILE A 80 7.17 -0.63 13.09
N TYR A 81 7.66 -1.01 11.93
CA TYR A 81 9.06 -0.90 11.54
C TYR A 81 9.26 0.33 10.67
N PHE A 82 10.37 1.01 10.87
CA PHE A 82 10.81 2.14 10.07
C PHE A 82 12.09 1.81 9.34
N TRP A 83 12.08 2.03 8.06
CA TRP A 83 13.18 1.72 7.16
C TRP A 83 13.66 2.98 6.47
N ASN A 84 14.97 3.15 6.34
CA ASN A 84 15.54 4.13 5.43
C ASN A 84 15.29 3.67 4.00
N VAL A 85 14.86 4.57 3.12
CA VAL A 85 14.66 4.25 1.70
C VAL A 85 16.00 4.18 0.97
N TYR A 86 16.94 4.99 1.38
CA TYR A 86 18.25 5.12 0.74
C TYR A 86 19.36 4.43 1.52
N GLY A 87 20.47 4.12 0.81
CA GLY A 87 21.59 3.37 1.36
C GLY A 87 21.24 1.88 1.51
N GLU A 88 21.68 1.27 2.59
CA GLU A 88 21.45 -0.17 2.85
C GLU A 88 20.00 -0.51 3.22
N CYS A 89 19.08 0.45 3.21
CA CYS A 89 17.66 0.29 3.57
C CYS A 89 17.48 -0.35 4.96
N GLU A 90 18.27 0.08 5.93
CA GLU A 90 18.27 -0.49 7.28
C GLU A 90 17.00 -0.13 8.06
N ASN A 91 16.58 -1.07 8.92
CA ASN A 91 15.62 -0.78 9.98
C ASN A 91 16.28 0.05 11.07
N TYR A 92 15.86 1.29 11.25
CA TYR A 92 16.44 2.18 12.25
C TYR A 92 15.57 2.35 13.49
N HIS A 93 14.29 2.04 13.42
CA HIS A 93 13.38 2.16 14.56
C HIS A 93 12.22 1.18 14.52
N VAL A 94 11.77 0.74 15.71
CA VAL A 94 10.61 -0.16 15.85
C VAL A 94 9.71 0.34 16.97
N MET A 95 8.46 0.67 16.64
CA MET A 95 7.46 1.08 17.63
C MET A 95 6.62 -0.09 18.10
N LYS A 96 6.35 -0.14 19.40
CA LYS A 96 5.54 -1.17 20.06
C LYS A 96 4.36 -0.54 20.80
N GLY A 97 3.20 -1.22 20.76
CA GLY A 97 2.10 -0.73 21.58
C GLY A 97 0.71 -1.16 21.21
N HIS A 98 0.48 -1.75 20.03
CA HIS A 98 -0.76 -2.48 19.73
C HIS A 98 -0.76 -3.85 20.40
N ALA A 99 -1.94 -4.30 20.83
CA ALA A 99 -2.16 -5.62 21.38
C ALA A 99 -2.60 -6.65 20.33
N GLY A 100 -3.07 -6.19 19.17
CA GLY A 100 -3.52 -6.99 18.03
C GLY A 100 -2.74 -6.64 16.76
N ALA A 101 -2.96 -7.41 15.70
CA ALA A 101 -2.38 -7.18 14.39
C ALA A 101 -2.73 -5.78 13.85
N ILE A 102 -1.83 -5.16 13.15
CA ILE A 102 -2.04 -3.86 12.48
C ILE A 102 -2.47 -4.16 11.06
N MET A 103 -3.68 -3.74 10.71
CA MET A 103 -4.28 -4.02 9.41
C MET A 103 -3.93 -2.97 8.37
N GLU A 104 -3.87 -1.71 8.77
CA GLU A 104 -3.49 -0.60 7.89
C GLU A 104 -2.72 0.48 8.64
N LEU A 105 -1.81 1.12 7.92
CA LEU A 105 -0.95 2.21 8.37
C LEU A 105 -0.99 3.33 7.34
N GLN A 106 -1.14 4.56 7.80
CA GLN A 106 -1.10 5.75 6.94
C GLN A 106 -0.30 6.87 7.60
N PHE A 107 0.48 7.60 6.80
CA PHE A 107 1.16 8.81 7.25
C PHE A 107 0.23 10.01 7.23
N SER A 108 0.50 10.98 8.10
CA SER A 108 -0.02 12.34 7.93
C SER A 108 0.67 13.03 6.75
N THR A 109 0.02 14.04 6.18
CA THR A 109 0.53 14.77 5.00
C THR A 109 1.86 15.49 5.24
N ASP A 110 2.16 15.80 6.49
CA ASP A 110 3.41 16.44 6.95
C ASP A 110 4.49 15.44 7.40
N SER A 111 4.24 14.14 7.28
CA SER A 111 5.11 13.04 7.75
C SER A 111 5.35 13.01 9.27
N SER A 112 4.73 13.89 10.06
CA SER A 112 4.98 13.99 11.50
C SER A 112 4.31 12.88 12.31
N ASN A 113 3.18 12.38 11.81
CA ASN A 113 2.38 11.37 12.50
C ASN A 113 2.09 10.16 11.62
N ILE A 114 1.90 9.02 12.28
CA ILE A 114 1.37 7.80 11.68
C ILE A 114 0.05 7.44 12.36
N PHE A 115 -0.88 6.95 11.57
CA PHE A 115 -2.17 6.44 11.99
C PHE A 115 -2.24 4.96 11.69
N THR A 116 -2.68 4.17 12.66
CA THR A 116 -2.77 2.72 12.51
C THR A 116 -4.12 2.19 12.91
N ALA A 117 -4.66 1.28 12.12
CA ALA A 117 -5.85 0.50 12.40
C ALA A 117 -5.45 -0.90 12.88
N SER A 118 -6.08 -1.41 13.92
CA SER A 118 -5.69 -2.69 14.51
C SER A 118 -6.87 -3.57 14.90
N THR A 119 -6.61 -4.87 14.93
CA THR A 119 -7.54 -5.88 15.45
C THR A 119 -7.78 -5.77 16.95
N ASP A 120 -7.00 -4.95 17.67
CA ASP A 120 -7.24 -4.63 19.09
C ASP A 120 -8.38 -3.61 19.30
N LYS A 121 -9.14 -3.25 18.23
CA LYS A 121 -10.29 -2.33 18.22
C LYS A 121 -9.92 -0.86 18.40
N ILE A 122 -8.65 -0.53 18.24
CA ILE A 122 -8.10 0.81 18.47
C ILE A 122 -7.53 1.35 17.18
N VAL A 123 -7.82 2.63 16.92
CA VAL A 123 -7.02 3.44 16.01
C VAL A 123 -5.99 4.18 16.86
N ALA A 124 -4.72 4.10 16.51
CA ALA A 124 -3.66 4.76 17.25
C ALA A 124 -3.00 5.88 16.43
N VAL A 125 -2.59 6.92 17.14
CA VAL A 125 -1.81 8.04 16.59
C VAL A 125 -0.43 7.99 17.20
N TRP A 126 0.59 8.02 16.36
CA TRP A 126 2.00 7.92 16.73
C TRP A 126 2.74 9.13 16.23
N ASP A 127 3.67 9.61 17.01
CA ASP A 127 4.65 10.62 16.64
C ASP A 127 5.86 9.92 16.01
N VAL A 128 6.22 10.32 14.80
CA VAL A 128 7.32 9.70 14.05
C VAL A 128 8.66 10.07 14.66
N ASP A 129 8.86 11.36 14.99
CA ASP A 129 10.12 11.87 15.50
C ASP A 129 10.40 11.39 16.94
N ALA A 130 9.36 11.43 17.78
CA ALA A 130 9.48 10.97 19.16
C ALA A 130 9.48 9.44 19.29
N GLY A 131 9.02 8.70 18.28
CA GLY A 131 8.94 7.25 18.30
C GLY A 131 7.93 6.69 19.31
N VAL A 132 6.91 7.47 19.69
CA VAL A 132 5.96 7.09 20.73
C VAL A 132 4.52 7.23 20.30
N ARG A 133 3.64 6.41 20.91
CA ARG A 133 2.22 6.55 20.69
C ARG A 133 1.66 7.72 21.46
N ILE A 134 1.13 8.72 20.74
CA ILE A 134 0.51 9.91 21.30
C ILE A 134 -0.90 9.60 21.83
N ARG A 135 -1.71 8.87 21.05
CA ARG A 135 -3.13 8.64 21.37
C ARG A 135 -3.59 7.24 21.03
N LYS A 136 -4.61 6.82 21.78
CA LYS A 136 -5.46 5.67 21.50
C LYS A 136 -6.89 6.18 21.30
N LEU A 137 -7.42 6.01 20.10
CA LEU A 137 -8.78 6.37 19.74
C LEU A 137 -9.65 5.13 19.91
N LYS A 138 -10.39 5.09 21.01
CA LYS A 138 -11.26 3.97 21.36
C LYS A 138 -12.71 4.29 20.99
N GLY A 139 -13.43 3.31 20.44
CA GLY A 139 -14.84 3.48 20.09
C GLY A 139 -15.39 2.37 19.22
N HIS A 140 -14.57 1.71 18.42
CA HIS A 140 -14.96 0.50 17.69
C HIS A 140 -15.15 -0.70 18.62
N GLN A 141 -16.09 -1.59 18.25
CA GLN A 141 -16.43 -2.76 19.05
C GLN A 141 -15.74 -4.03 18.56
N THR A 142 -15.29 -4.04 17.31
CA THR A 142 -14.59 -5.15 16.65
C THR A 142 -13.32 -4.69 15.98
N PHE A 143 -12.72 -5.50 15.13
CA PHE A 143 -11.49 -5.22 14.39
C PHE A 143 -11.64 -3.96 13.54
N VAL A 144 -10.61 -3.14 13.55
CA VAL A 144 -10.51 -1.97 12.66
C VAL A 144 -9.65 -2.38 11.48
N ASN A 145 -10.24 -2.39 10.29
CA ASN A 145 -9.59 -2.85 9.06
C ASN A 145 -8.84 -1.75 8.35
N THR A 146 -9.34 -0.50 8.45
CA THR A 146 -8.86 0.60 7.61
C THR A 146 -8.83 1.90 8.38
N VAL A 147 -7.85 2.74 8.07
CA VAL A 147 -7.71 4.12 8.54
C VAL A 147 -7.23 5.01 7.41
N SER A 148 -7.91 6.11 7.18
CA SER A 148 -7.49 7.09 6.17
C SER A 148 -7.45 8.48 6.77
N PRO A 149 -6.35 9.23 6.61
CA PRO A 149 -6.27 10.65 6.98
C PRO A 149 -6.86 11.54 5.89
N ALA A 150 -7.39 12.67 6.30
CA ALA A 150 -7.79 13.73 5.37
C ALA A 150 -6.54 14.37 4.73
N ARG A 151 -6.56 14.55 3.41
CA ARG A 151 -5.43 15.16 2.68
C ARG A 151 -5.30 16.65 2.93
N ARG A 152 -6.41 17.34 3.20
CA ARG A 152 -6.47 18.80 3.39
C ARG A 152 -7.29 19.16 4.62
N GLY A 153 -7.02 20.32 5.19
CA GLY A 153 -7.77 20.87 6.30
C GLY A 153 -7.32 20.38 7.67
N PRO A 154 -8.25 20.23 8.63
CA PRO A 154 -7.91 19.73 9.96
C PRO A 154 -7.45 18.28 9.89
N GLN A 155 -6.64 17.82 10.86
CA GLN A 155 -6.18 16.45 10.94
C GLN A 155 -7.33 15.50 11.33
N LEU A 156 -8.21 15.27 10.39
CA LEU A 156 -9.31 14.32 10.52
C LEU A 156 -8.85 12.93 10.06
N LEU A 157 -9.40 11.91 10.71
CA LEU A 157 -9.20 10.51 10.35
C LEU A 157 -10.56 9.86 10.19
N CYS A 158 -10.72 8.99 9.20
CA CYS A 158 -11.82 8.05 9.15
C CYS A 158 -11.28 6.63 9.37
N SER A 159 -12.08 5.79 10.00
CA SER A 159 -11.75 4.38 10.21
C SER A 159 -12.98 3.52 9.94
N GLY A 160 -12.76 2.37 9.31
CA GLY A 160 -13.76 1.36 9.03
C GLY A 160 -13.49 0.09 9.81
N SER A 161 -14.58 -0.55 10.26
CA SER A 161 -14.51 -1.71 11.14
C SER A 161 -15.52 -2.80 10.77
N ASP A 162 -15.23 -4.00 11.25
CA ASP A 162 -16.14 -5.15 11.19
C ASP A 162 -17.41 -4.96 12.05
N ASP A 163 -17.46 -3.91 12.90
CA ASP A 163 -18.68 -3.56 13.63
C ASP A 163 -19.75 -2.90 12.73
N GLY A 164 -19.48 -2.78 11.43
CA GLY A 164 -20.39 -2.13 10.49
C GLY A 164 -20.43 -0.61 10.63
N THR A 165 -19.47 -0.01 11.33
CA THR A 165 -19.42 1.45 11.48
C THR A 165 -18.20 2.05 10.83
N VAL A 166 -18.37 3.28 10.32
CA VAL A 166 -17.28 4.18 9.97
C VAL A 166 -17.28 5.31 11.00
N LYS A 167 -16.12 5.59 11.57
CA LYS A 167 -15.98 6.62 12.58
C LYS A 167 -15.06 7.73 12.10
N LEU A 168 -15.46 8.96 12.38
CA LEU A 168 -14.70 10.17 12.15
C LEU A 168 -14.03 10.61 13.45
N TRP A 169 -12.74 10.92 13.38
CA TRP A 169 -11.92 11.34 14.52
C TRP A 169 -11.16 12.61 14.20
N ASP A 170 -10.82 13.37 15.22
CA ASP A 170 -9.79 14.41 15.17
C ASP A 170 -8.54 13.86 15.85
N ALA A 171 -7.41 13.80 15.14
CA ALA A 171 -6.15 13.29 15.67
C ALA A 171 -5.68 14.02 16.94
N ARG A 172 -6.14 15.27 17.13
CA ARG A 172 -5.78 16.13 18.28
C ARG A 172 -6.70 15.92 19.49
N LYS A 173 -7.87 15.29 19.33
CA LYS A 173 -8.88 15.13 20.38
C LYS A 173 -9.08 13.68 20.75
N LYS A 174 -9.58 13.45 21.96
CA LYS A 174 -10.05 12.13 22.37
C LYS A 174 -11.53 11.99 22.02
N GLY A 175 -11.90 10.81 21.53
CA GLY A 175 -13.31 10.47 21.25
C GLY A 175 -13.69 10.61 19.78
N VAL A 176 -14.82 9.98 19.46
CA VAL A 176 -15.41 9.96 18.12
C VAL A 176 -16.12 11.28 17.88
N ILE A 177 -15.87 11.92 16.73
CA ILE A 177 -16.64 13.10 16.32
C ILE A 177 -18.01 12.68 15.80
N GLN A 178 -18.02 11.67 14.92
CA GLN A 178 -19.21 11.23 14.22
C GLN A 178 -19.12 9.75 13.88
N THR A 179 -20.26 9.08 13.85
CA THR A 179 -20.36 7.66 13.48
C THR A 179 -21.33 7.53 12.32
N PHE A 180 -20.91 6.85 11.28
CA PHE A 180 -21.74 6.49 10.13
C PHE A 180 -22.07 5.01 10.24
N GLN A 181 -23.35 4.70 10.25
CA GLN A 181 -23.82 3.32 10.40
C GLN A 181 -23.93 2.68 9.02
N ASN A 182 -23.05 1.74 8.73
CA ASN A 182 -23.19 0.87 7.58
C ASN A 182 -23.98 -0.39 7.96
N THR A 183 -24.51 -1.10 6.96
CA THR A 183 -25.27 -2.34 7.19
C THR A 183 -24.36 -3.53 7.41
N TYR A 184 -23.18 -3.51 6.77
CA TYR A 184 -22.24 -4.63 6.76
C TYR A 184 -20.84 -4.13 7.16
N GLN A 185 -19.92 -5.08 7.38
CA GLN A 185 -18.51 -4.81 7.69
C GLN A 185 -17.90 -3.90 6.65
N VAL A 186 -17.04 -3.01 7.11
CA VAL A 186 -16.29 -2.05 6.28
C VAL A 186 -14.86 -2.55 6.14
N THR A 187 -14.44 -2.73 4.90
CA THR A 187 -13.11 -3.24 4.55
C THR A 187 -12.14 -2.15 4.15
N ALA A 188 -12.64 -1.08 3.52
CA ALA A 188 -11.81 0.04 3.07
C ALA A 188 -12.52 1.38 3.22
N THR A 189 -11.75 2.42 3.54
CA THR A 189 -12.22 3.81 3.63
C THR A 189 -11.23 4.77 3.01
N CYS A 190 -11.73 5.85 2.44
CA CYS A 190 -10.91 6.91 1.89
C CYS A 190 -11.63 8.26 1.99
N PHE A 191 -10.92 9.35 2.24
CA PHE A 191 -11.48 10.70 2.12
C PHE A 191 -11.47 11.17 0.68
N ASN A 192 -12.41 12.08 0.35
CA ASN A 192 -12.23 12.90 -0.84
C ASN A 192 -11.17 14.00 -0.60
N ASP A 193 -10.73 14.67 -1.66
CA ASP A 193 -9.66 15.67 -1.59
C ASP A 193 -10.00 16.87 -0.67
N THR A 194 -11.27 17.27 -0.60
CA THR A 194 -11.73 18.39 0.23
C THR A 194 -12.05 18.03 1.67
N ALA A 195 -11.97 16.76 2.05
CA ALA A 195 -12.37 16.23 3.35
C ALA A 195 -13.84 16.54 3.74
N GLU A 196 -14.73 16.64 2.75
CA GLU A 196 -16.17 16.83 2.96
C GLU A 196 -16.96 15.53 2.80
N GLN A 197 -16.36 14.52 2.15
CA GLN A 197 -16.98 13.24 1.87
C GLN A 197 -16.03 12.10 2.25
N ILE A 198 -16.62 10.97 2.64
CA ILE A 198 -15.90 9.71 2.87
C ILE A 198 -16.43 8.65 1.89
N PHE A 199 -15.53 7.97 1.23
CA PHE A 199 -15.79 6.75 0.47
C PHE A 199 -15.62 5.56 1.39
N THR A 200 -16.56 4.63 1.34
CA THR A 200 -16.52 3.39 2.15
C THR A 200 -16.88 2.20 1.29
N ALA A 201 -16.18 1.12 1.45
CA ALA A 201 -16.46 -0.14 0.80
C ALA A 201 -16.49 -1.28 1.83
N GLY A 202 -17.23 -2.33 1.53
CA GLY A 202 -17.42 -3.45 2.45
C GLY A 202 -18.01 -4.69 1.77
N ILE A 203 -18.47 -5.61 2.57
CA ILE A 203 -19.01 -6.92 2.12
C ILE A 203 -20.28 -6.79 1.29
N ASP A 204 -20.91 -5.64 1.26
CA ASP A 204 -22.08 -5.38 0.42
C ASP A 204 -21.73 -5.05 -1.06
N ASN A 205 -20.46 -5.12 -1.42
CA ASN A 205 -19.91 -4.91 -2.76
C ASN A 205 -20.13 -3.50 -3.33
N ASP A 206 -20.85 -2.64 -2.61
CA ASP A 206 -21.12 -1.26 -2.99
C ASP A 206 -20.04 -0.32 -2.41
N ILE A 207 -19.62 0.66 -3.19
CA ILE A 207 -18.87 1.79 -2.68
C ILE A 207 -19.86 2.90 -2.35
N LYS A 208 -19.94 3.29 -1.09
CA LYS A 208 -20.85 4.32 -0.60
C LYS A 208 -20.12 5.63 -0.37
N VAL A 209 -20.75 6.71 -0.74
CA VAL A 209 -20.23 8.05 -0.53
C VAL A 209 -21.08 8.77 0.51
N TRP A 210 -20.42 9.16 1.60
CA TRP A 210 -21.05 9.82 2.74
C TRP A 210 -20.73 11.29 2.75
N ASP A 211 -21.74 12.11 3.02
CA ASP A 211 -21.59 13.55 3.31
C ASP A 211 -21.34 13.73 4.80
N LEU A 212 -20.21 14.33 5.16
CA LEU A 212 -19.83 14.55 6.56
C LEU A 212 -20.76 15.55 7.26
N ARG A 213 -21.32 16.51 6.53
CA ARG A 213 -22.20 17.53 7.10
C ARG A 213 -23.61 17.02 7.35
N LYS A 214 -24.13 16.22 6.40
CA LYS A 214 -25.51 15.73 6.44
C LYS A 214 -25.64 14.36 7.12
N ASN A 215 -24.54 13.67 7.38
CA ASN A 215 -24.49 12.31 7.94
C ASN A 215 -25.36 11.31 7.17
N ASN A 216 -25.41 11.43 5.86
CA ASN A 216 -26.18 10.55 5.00
C ASN A 216 -25.36 10.08 3.79
N ILE A 217 -25.85 9.02 3.14
CA ILE A 217 -25.28 8.54 1.89
C ILE A 217 -25.74 9.46 0.76
N LEU A 218 -24.81 10.09 0.04
CA LEU A 218 -25.08 10.89 -1.15
C LEU A 218 -25.44 10.01 -2.34
N TYR A 219 -24.61 9.02 -2.63
CA TYR A 219 -24.83 8.06 -3.71
C TYR A 219 -24.03 6.78 -3.45
N ARG A 220 -24.31 5.78 -4.27
CA ARG A 220 -23.60 4.50 -4.27
C ARG A 220 -23.05 4.22 -5.65
N MET A 221 -21.81 3.72 -5.69
CA MET A 221 -21.17 3.25 -6.92
C MET A 221 -21.22 1.72 -6.90
N ARG A 222 -21.98 1.17 -7.86
CA ARG A 222 -22.21 -0.26 -7.99
C ARG A 222 -21.48 -0.81 -9.19
N GLY A 223 -21.03 -2.06 -9.08
CA GLY A 223 -20.38 -2.75 -10.18
C GLY A 223 -19.51 -3.89 -9.76
N HIS A 224 -18.82 -3.81 -8.61
CA HIS A 224 -18.08 -4.97 -8.10
C HIS A 224 -19.01 -6.14 -7.81
N LEU A 225 -18.53 -7.36 -8.12
CA LEU A 225 -19.28 -8.60 -7.93
C LEU A 225 -18.96 -9.27 -6.58
N ASP A 226 -17.86 -8.87 -5.95
CA ASP A 226 -17.44 -9.34 -4.64
C ASP A 226 -16.87 -8.16 -3.84
N THR A 227 -16.48 -8.40 -2.59
CA THR A 227 -16.05 -7.43 -1.60
C THR A 227 -14.87 -6.58 -2.09
N PRO A 228 -14.99 -5.26 -2.15
CA PRO A 228 -13.84 -4.38 -2.34
C PRO A 228 -12.93 -4.42 -1.11
N THR A 229 -11.62 -4.52 -1.32
CA THR A 229 -10.62 -4.69 -0.26
C THR A 229 -9.75 -3.46 -0.03
N GLY A 230 -9.61 -2.61 -1.04
CA GLY A 230 -8.80 -1.41 -0.97
C GLY A 230 -9.44 -0.24 -1.72
N LEU A 231 -9.28 0.97 -1.21
CA LEU A 231 -9.71 2.22 -1.82
C LEU A 231 -8.58 3.23 -1.77
N GLU A 232 -8.30 3.87 -2.89
CA GLU A 232 -7.35 4.97 -2.94
C GLU A 232 -7.81 6.07 -3.89
N LEU A 233 -7.66 7.32 -3.46
CA LEU A 233 -8.00 8.49 -4.26
C LEU A 233 -6.81 8.87 -5.15
N SER A 234 -7.07 9.20 -6.41
CA SER A 234 -6.03 9.69 -7.33
C SER A 234 -5.33 10.94 -6.79
N PRO A 235 -4.09 11.23 -7.21
CA PRO A 235 -3.35 12.41 -6.74
C PRO A 235 -4.09 13.72 -7.01
N ASP A 236 -4.80 13.82 -8.13
CA ASP A 236 -5.60 14.98 -8.53
C ASP A 236 -6.98 15.06 -7.84
N GLY A 237 -7.37 14.03 -7.09
CA GLY A 237 -8.66 13.96 -6.40
C GLY A 237 -9.88 13.71 -7.30
N SER A 238 -9.69 13.45 -8.60
CA SER A 238 -10.78 13.29 -9.58
C SER A 238 -11.30 11.86 -9.67
N TYR A 239 -10.48 10.89 -9.35
CA TYR A 239 -10.80 9.47 -9.49
C TYR A 239 -10.55 8.69 -8.20
N LEU A 240 -11.39 7.70 -7.97
CA LEU A 240 -11.21 6.72 -6.90
C LEU A 240 -10.84 5.39 -7.55
N LEU A 241 -9.80 4.75 -7.02
CA LEU A 241 -9.41 3.39 -7.36
C LEU A 241 -9.98 2.44 -6.32
N SER A 242 -10.50 1.31 -6.76
CA SER A 242 -10.93 0.23 -5.87
C SER A 242 -10.35 -1.11 -6.32
N ASN A 243 -9.85 -1.89 -5.37
CA ASN A 243 -9.50 -3.29 -5.54
C ASN A 243 -10.60 -4.16 -4.97
N SER A 244 -10.91 -5.31 -5.56
CA SER A 244 -11.97 -6.21 -5.10
C SER A 244 -11.60 -7.68 -5.26
N MET A 245 -12.21 -8.51 -4.41
CA MET A 245 -12.11 -9.97 -4.47
C MET A 245 -12.70 -10.57 -5.75
N ASP A 246 -13.38 -9.78 -6.58
CA ASP A 246 -13.82 -10.18 -7.93
C ASP A 246 -12.69 -10.21 -8.96
N ASN A 247 -11.43 -10.04 -8.54
CA ASN A 247 -10.23 -9.97 -9.38
C ASN A 247 -10.24 -8.80 -10.37
N THR A 248 -10.92 -7.72 -10.04
CA THR A 248 -10.92 -6.49 -10.83
C THR A 248 -10.49 -5.29 -10.00
N LEU A 249 -9.70 -4.42 -10.63
CA LEU A 249 -9.51 -3.05 -10.19
C LEU A 249 -10.45 -2.16 -10.99
N ARG A 250 -11.10 -1.21 -10.33
CA ARG A 250 -11.99 -0.25 -10.99
C ARG A 250 -11.60 1.16 -10.67
N VAL A 251 -11.68 2.01 -11.69
CA VAL A 251 -11.49 3.45 -11.58
C VAL A 251 -12.85 4.12 -11.71
N TRP A 252 -13.19 4.94 -10.71
CA TRP A 252 -14.47 5.62 -10.60
C TRP A 252 -14.28 7.14 -10.68
N ASP A 253 -15.10 7.80 -11.48
CA ASP A 253 -15.13 9.26 -11.52
C ASP A 253 -15.92 9.79 -10.30
N VAL A 254 -15.24 10.50 -9.41
CA VAL A 254 -15.82 11.04 -8.17
C VAL A 254 -16.05 12.54 -8.22
N ARG A 255 -15.85 13.18 -9.38
CA ARG A 255 -16.11 14.60 -9.55
C ARG A 255 -17.60 14.93 -9.33
N PRO A 256 -17.93 16.13 -8.86
CA PRO A 256 -19.30 16.50 -8.51
C PRO A 256 -20.30 16.35 -9.67
N PHE A 257 -19.89 16.64 -10.89
CA PHE A 257 -20.74 16.62 -12.09
C PHE A 257 -20.49 15.41 -12.99
N ALA A 258 -19.93 14.33 -12.45
CA ALA A 258 -19.71 13.11 -13.20
C ALA A 258 -21.02 12.44 -13.64
N PRO A 259 -21.02 11.71 -14.78
CA PRO A 259 -22.17 10.94 -15.24
C PRO A 259 -22.69 9.95 -14.19
N GLN A 260 -23.93 9.47 -14.38
CA GLN A 260 -24.53 8.52 -13.44
C GLN A 260 -23.76 7.20 -13.39
N GLU A 261 -23.24 6.72 -14.52
CA GLU A 261 -22.30 5.61 -14.59
C GLU A 261 -20.89 6.12 -14.31
N ARG A 262 -20.43 5.95 -13.07
CA ARG A 262 -19.16 6.49 -12.60
C ARG A 262 -17.96 5.56 -12.85
N CYS A 263 -18.19 4.29 -13.22
CA CYS A 263 -17.13 3.35 -13.54
C CYS A 263 -16.50 3.69 -14.89
N VAL A 264 -15.29 4.26 -14.89
CA VAL A 264 -14.61 4.72 -16.12
C VAL A 264 -13.73 3.63 -16.70
N LYS A 265 -13.07 2.84 -15.85
CA LYS A 265 -12.11 1.82 -16.28
C LYS A 265 -12.23 0.58 -15.40
N ILE A 266 -12.01 -0.57 -16.02
CA ILE A 266 -11.87 -1.86 -15.37
C ILE A 266 -10.51 -2.42 -15.80
N LEU A 267 -9.70 -2.83 -14.81
CA LEU A 267 -8.39 -3.42 -15.00
C LEU A 267 -8.43 -4.85 -14.46
N GLN A 268 -7.78 -5.76 -15.15
CA GLN A 268 -7.75 -7.18 -14.82
C GLN A 268 -6.32 -7.72 -14.91
N GLY A 269 -6.08 -8.85 -14.26
CA GLY A 269 -4.79 -9.55 -14.32
C GLY A 269 -4.34 -10.09 -12.98
N HIS A 270 -4.52 -9.35 -11.89
CA HIS A 270 -4.26 -9.83 -10.53
C HIS A 270 -5.34 -10.81 -10.08
N GLN A 271 -5.03 -11.58 -9.04
CA GLN A 271 -5.91 -12.60 -8.48
C GLN A 271 -5.98 -12.49 -6.97
N HIS A 272 -7.18 -12.66 -6.43
CA HIS A 272 -7.39 -12.93 -5.01
C HIS A 272 -7.41 -14.44 -4.80
N THR A 273 -6.80 -14.91 -3.71
CA THR A 273 -6.82 -16.31 -3.32
C THR A 273 -7.90 -16.59 -2.29
N PHE A 274 -8.08 -17.87 -1.96
CA PHE A 274 -9.03 -18.31 -0.92
C PHE A 274 -8.69 -17.77 0.48
N GLU A 275 -7.48 -17.28 0.71
CA GLU A 275 -7.06 -16.65 1.96
C GLU A 275 -7.83 -15.36 2.27
N LYS A 276 -8.42 -14.73 1.23
CA LYS A 276 -9.24 -13.52 1.32
C LYS A 276 -8.54 -12.37 2.05
N ASN A 277 -7.23 -12.22 1.85
CA ASN A 277 -6.49 -11.08 2.38
C ASN A 277 -7.05 -9.76 1.82
N LEU A 278 -7.01 -8.72 2.63
CA LEU A 278 -7.37 -7.37 2.19
C LEU A 278 -6.19 -6.80 1.38
N LEU A 279 -6.23 -7.01 0.07
CA LEU A 279 -5.19 -6.52 -0.84
C LEU A 279 -5.47 -5.05 -1.18
N HIS A 280 -4.47 -4.21 -1.00
CA HIS A 280 -4.54 -2.79 -1.30
C HIS A 280 -4.04 -2.48 -2.71
N CYS A 281 -4.40 -1.31 -3.20
CA CYS A 281 -3.99 -0.78 -4.49
C CYS A 281 -3.40 0.62 -4.31
N ALA A 282 -2.60 1.06 -5.28
CA ALA A 282 -1.93 2.35 -5.22
C ALA A 282 -1.91 3.08 -6.57
N TRP A 283 -1.97 4.41 -6.50
CA TRP A 283 -1.73 5.33 -7.60
C TRP A 283 -0.28 5.79 -7.62
N SER A 284 0.32 5.89 -8.80
CA SER A 284 1.58 6.63 -8.93
C SER A 284 1.35 8.13 -8.70
N PRO A 285 2.35 8.88 -8.21
CA PRO A 285 2.21 10.32 -7.93
C PRO A 285 1.81 11.17 -9.13
N ASP A 286 2.17 10.72 -10.35
CA ASP A 286 1.81 11.36 -11.62
C ASP A 286 0.43 10.93 -12.15
N GLY A 287 -0.23 9.95 -11.50
CA GLY A 287 -1.50 9.38 -11.93
C GLY A 287 -1.43 8.52 -13.21
N ALA A 288 -0.24 8.30 -13.76
CA ALA A 288 -0.06 7.55 -15.00
C ALA A 288 -0.11 6.03 -14.81
N LYS A 289 0.27 5.55 -13.63
CA LYS A 289 0.35 4.13 -13.31
C LYS A 289 -0.54 3.80 -12.11
N ILE A 290 -1.00 2.56 -12.08
CA ILE A 290 -1.75 1.96 -10.97
C ILE A 290 -1.05 0.67 -10.61
N ALA A 291 -0.91 0.38 -9.32
CA ALA A 291 -0.36 -0.88 -8.86
C ALA A 291 -1.31 -1.58 -7.89
N ALA A 292 -1.23 -2.88 -7.85
CA ALA A 292 -1.88 -3.69 -6.82
C ALA A 292 -1.08 -4.96 -6.52
N GLY A 293 -1.18 -5.38 -5.28
CA GLY A 293 -0.74 -6.69 -4.85
C GLY A 293 -1.70 -7.79 -5.33
N SER A 294 -1.20 -9.00 -5.38
CA SER A 294 -1.95 -10.15 -5.85
C SER A 294 -1.68 -11.37 -4.97
N GLY A 295 -2.70 -12.21 -4.82
CA GLY A 295 -2.58 -13.49 -4.12
C GLY A 295 -1.73 -14.52 -4.87
N ASP A 296 -1.45 -14.29 -6.16
CA ASP A 296 -0.55 -15.13 -6.97
C ASP A 296 0.94 -14.83 -6.75
N ARG A 297 1.30 -13.99 -5.74
CA ARG A 297 2.66 -13.61 -5.32
C ARG A 297 3.37 -12.60 -6.24
N TYR A 298 2.65 -11.99 -7.17
CA TYR A 298 3.18 -10.98 -8.06
C TYR A 298 2.65 -9.59 -7.69
N VAL A 299 3.43 -8.57 -8.01
CA VAL A 299 2.96 -7.19 -8.08
C VAL A 299 2.58 -6.90 -9.51
N TYR A 300 1.41 -6.34 -9.70
CA TYR A 300 0.95 -5.90 -11.01
C TYR A 300 0.96 -4.38 -11.08
N VAL A 301 1.44 -3.84 -12.19
CA VAL A 301 1.42 -2.42 -12.49
C VAL A 301 0.78 -2.22 -13.86
N TRP A 302 -0.23 -1.36 -13.93
CA TRP A 302 -0.95 -1.03 -15.16
C TRP A 302 -0.71 0.42 -15.56
N ASP A 303 -0.74 0.66 -16.86
CA ASP A 303 -0.89 1.99 -17.43
C ASP A 303 -2.36 2.44 -17.32
N THR A 304 -2.57 3.58 -16.68
CA THR A 304 -3.91 4.14 -16.48
C THR A 304 -4.60 4.46 -17.79
N THR A 305 -3.87 4.90 -18.82
CA THR A 305 -4.43 5.32 -20.11
C THR A 305 -4.81 4.13 -20.99
N THR A 306 -3.87 3.21 -21.22
CA THR A 306 -4.04 2.07 -22.12
C THR A 306 -4.71 0.87 -21.46
N ARG A 307 -4.80 0.84 -20.14
CA ARG A 307 -5.32 -0.27 -19.31
C ARG A 307 -4.50 -1.57 -19.43
N ARG A 308 -3.29 -1.49 -19.97
CA ARG A 308 -2.41 -2.65 -20.15
C ARG A 308 -1.55 -2.86 -18.91
N VAL A 309 -1.25 -4.11 -18.61
CA VAL A 309 -0.23 -4.47 -17.63
C VAL A 309 1.12 -4.06 -18.20
N LEU A 310 1.82 -3.15 -17.50
CA LEU A 310 3.18 -2.75 -17.81
C LEU A 310 4.19 -3.71 -17.18
N TYR A 311 3.99 -4.01 -15.89
CA TYR A 311 4.90 -4.87 -15.14
C TYR A 311 4.15 -5.94 -14.37
N LYS A 312 4.72 -7.12 -14.36
CA LYS A 312 4.38 -8.23 -13.46
C LYS A 312 5.66 -8.62 -12.73
N LEU A 313 5.83 -8.09 -11.52
CA LEU A 313 7.07 -8.19 -10.74
C LEU A 313 7.02 -9.44 -9.86
N PRO A 314 7.94 -10.41 -10.04
CA PRO A 314 8.07 -11.57 -9.19
C PRO A 314 8.98 -11.26 -7.99
N GLY A 315 8.98 -12.14 -6.99
CA GLY A 315 9.95 -12.10 -5.88
C GLY A 315 9.37 -12.60 -4.57
N HIS A 316 8.10 -12.30 -4.32
CA HIS A 316 7.42 -12.76 -3.11
C HIS A 316 7.09 -14.26 -3.14
N ALA A 317 7.12 -14.87 -1.95
CA ALA A 317 6.73 -16.27 -1.75
C ALA A 317 5.29 -16.42 -1.20
N GLY A 318 4.70 -15.33 -0.70
CA GLY A 318 3.33 -15.26 -0.20
C GLY A 318 2.48 -14.25 -0.97
N SER A 319 1.21 -14.06 -0.57
CA SER A 319 0.35 -13.04 -1.15
C SER A 319 0.93 -11.64 -0.93
N VAL A 320 0.88 -10.79 -1.94
CA VAL A 320 1.29 -9.39 -1.83
C VAL A 320 0.11 -8.57 -1.34
N ASN A 321 0.20 -8.07 -0.11
CA ASN A 321 -0.92 -7.44 0.57
C ASN A 321 -1.05 -5.96 0.24
N GLU A 322 0.07 -5.24 0.19
CA GLU A 322 0.06 -3.83 -0.18
C GLU A 322 1.23 -3.48 -1.08
N VAL A 323 0.99 -2.50 -1.91
CA VAL A 323 1.96 -1.89 -2.83
C VAL A 323 1.84 -0.39 -2.68
N ASP A 324 2.96 0.33 -2.74
CA ASP A 324 2.97 1.78 -2.67
C ASP A 324 4.03 2.37 -3.60
N PHE A 325 3.78 3.56 -4.15
CA PHE A 325 4.74 4.27 -5.00
C PHE A 325 5.47 5.33 -4.19
N HIS A 326 6.77 5.45 -4.45
CA HIS A 326 7.56 6.53 -3.88
C HIS A 326 7.09 7.90 -4.42
N PRO A 327 6.98 8.94 -3.56
CA PRO A 327 6.40 10.22 -3.96
C PRO A 327 7.18 10.99 -5.05
N PHE A 328 8.48 10.75 -5.21
CA PHE A 328 9.34 11.54 -6.10
C PHE A 328 10.14 10.72 -7.12
N GLU A 329 10.52 9.51 -6.78
CA GLU A 329 11.36 8.66 -7.60
C GLU A 329 10.58 7.46 -8.14
N PRO A 330 11.01 6.84 -9.25
CA PRO A 330 10.36 5.68 -9.83
C PRO A 330 10.65 4.39 -9.03
N ILE A 331 10.30 4.42 -7.76
CA ILE A 331 10.48 3.30 -6.84
C ILE A 331 9.10 2.81 -6.40
N ILE A 332 8.95 1.51 -6.33
CA ILE A 332 7.76 0.84 -5.82
C ILE A 332 8.13 -0.02 -4.61
N SER A 333 7.34 0.05 -3.56
CA SER A 333 7.41 -0.88 -2.43
C SER A 333 6.33 -1.94 -2.55
N SER A 334 6.62 -3.14 -2.10
CA SER A 334 5.63 -4.21 -1.97
C SER A 334 5.86 -5.00 -0.69
N CYS A 335 4.80 -5.27 0.05
CA CYS A 335 4.85 -6.10 1.25
C CYS A 335 3.96 -7.33 1.13
N SER A 336 4.35 -8.40 1.81
CA SER A 336 3.72 -9.69 1.63
C SER A 336 3.61 -10.48 2.93
N SER A 337 2.73 -11.50 2.89
CA SER A 337 2.60 -12.52 3.92
C SER A 337 3.86 -13.40 4.06
N ASP A 338 4.86 -13.27 3.17
CA ASP A 338 6.16 -13.92 3.31
C ASP A 338 7.11 -13.22 4.28
N LYS A 339 6.64 -12.17 5.00
CA LYS A 339 7.39 -11.38 5.99
C LYS A 339 8.50 -10.53 5.39
N LYS A 340 8.43 -10.24 4.11
CA LYS A 340 9.44 -9.48 3.35
C LYS A 340 8.81 -8.27 2.70
N ILE A 341 9.66 -7.26 2.50
CA ILE A 341 9.33 -6.08 1.72
C ILE A 341 10.37 -5.96 0.62
N TYR A 342 9.93 -5.69 -0.58
CA TYR A 342 10.80 -5.33 -1.69
C TYR A 342 10.64 -3.86 -2.03
N LEU A 343 11.76 -3.19 -2.26
CA LEU A 343 11.81 -1.91 -2.96
C LEU A 343 12.38 -2.19 -4.34
N GLY A 344 11.65 -1.81 -5.37
CA GLY A 344 12.03 -2.05 -6.76
C GLY A 344 12.05 -0.75 -7.56
N GLU A 345 13.03 -0.60 -8.43
CA GLU A 345 13.09 0.47 -9.42
C GLU A 345 12.18 0.10 -10.59
N ILE A 346 11.33 1.04 -11.03
CA ILE A 346 10.45 0.90 -12.19
C ILE A 346 10.69 2.05 -13.15
N GLU A 347 10.64 1.79 -14.45
CA GLU A 347 10.78 2.82 -15.50
C GLU A 347 9.45 3.52 -15.81
#